data_f1ded26925e55e93e88304a751308901
#
_entry.id   f1ded26925e55e93e88304a751308901
#
_cell.length_a   1.000
_cell.length_b   1.000
_cell.length_c   1.000
_cell.angle_alpha   90.00
_cell.angle_beta   90.00
_cell.angle_gamma   90.00
#
_symmetry.space_group_name_H-M   'P 1'
#
loop_
_entity.id
_entity.type
_entity.pdbx_description
1 polymer ?
#
loop_
_entity_poly.entity_id
_entity_poly.type
_entity_poly.pdbx_seq_one_letter_code
_entity_poly.pdbx_strand_id
1 'polypeptide(L)'
;MANGIYKVTEDFEKALADYTGASYAVTVDNQSNALFLALMYEKAAGKTITIPSRTYPSVPCEIIHAGAKVKFSHVEGRTIKGAYQLAPTNVWDSALRFTADMYIPGSHMCISFTGPYKHFKLSKGGAILTDNHDAYLWFKRARYSGRRECS
;
A
#
# COMPACT_ATOMS: atom_id res chain seq x y z
N MET A 1 18.21 -19.03 -17.04
CA MET A 1 18.15 -17.57 -16.83
C MET A 1 16.75 -17.13 -17.19
N ALA A 2 15.97 -16.82 -16.19
CA ALA A 2 14.70 -16.14 -16.46
C ALA A 2 15.04 -14.73 -16.93
N ASN A 3 15.14 -14.51 -18.21
CA ASN A 3 14.96 -13.20 -18.80
C ASN A 3 13.49 -12.85 -18.59
N GLY A 4 13.19 -12.48 -17.32
CA GLY A 4 11.83 -12.44 -16.86
C GLY A 4 11.08 -11.36 -17.58
N ILE A 5 9.98 -11.73 -18.16
CA ILE A 5 8.93 -10.81 -18.61
C ILE A 5 8.59 -9.79 -17.51
N TYR A 6 8.90 -10.09 -16.28
CA TYR A 6 8.69 -9.24 -15.09
C TYR A 6 9.90 -8.40 -14.69
N LYS A 7 11.04 -8.50 -15.39
CA LYS A 7 12.28 -7.83 -14.99
C LYS A 7 12.12 -6.32 -14.79
N VAL A 8 11.40 -5.65 -15.67
CA VAL A 8 11.17 -4.20 -15.56
C VAL A 8 10.39 -3.88 -14.28
N THR A 9 9.39 -4.69 -13.95
CA THR A 9 8.62 -4.54 -12.72
C THR A 9 9.48 -4.79 -11.49
N GLU A 10 10.28 -5.85 -11.50
CA GLU A 10 11.19 -6.19 -10.40
C GLU A 10 12.25 -5.11 -10.17
N ASP A 11 12.85 -4.60 -11.24
CA ASP A 11 13.84 -3.51 -11.17
C ASP A 11 13.20 -2.23 -10.60
N PHE A 12 11.96 -1.92 -10.99
CA PHE A 12 11.21 -0.78 -10.45
C PHE A 12 10.86 -0.97 -8.97
N GLU A 13 10.38 -2.14 -8.59
CA GLU A 13 10.07 -2.46 -7.19
C GLU A 13 11.31 -2.39 -6.31
N LYS A 14 12.45 -2.89 -6.80
CA LYS A 14 13.72 -2.76 -6.09
C LYS A 14 14.12 -1.29 -5.92
N ALA A 15 14.01 -0.48 -6.96
CA ALA A 15 14.31 0.95 -6.87
C ALA A 15 13.40 1.69 -5.88
N LEU A 16 12.10 1.35 -5.83
CA LEU A 16 11.17 1.89 -4.85
C LEU A 16 11.55 1.51 -3.42
N ALA A 17 11.87 0.23 -3.19
CA ALA A 17 12.28 -0.27 -1.88
C ALA A 17 13.57 0.44 -1.42
N ASP A 18 14.59 0.49 -2.27
CA ASP A 18 15.89 1.12 -1.99
C ASP A 18 15.72 2.61 -1.65
N TYR A 19 14.89 3.34 -2.41
CA TYR A 19 14.65 4.77 -2.19
C TYR A 19 13.88 5.06 -0.90
N THR A 20 12.87 4.27 -0.62
CA THR A 20 11.97 4.50 0.54
C THR A 20 12.48 3.90 1.84
N GLY A 21 13.50 3.05 1.79
CA GLY A 21 14.04 2.34 2.95
C GLY A 21 13.22 1.12 3.37
N ALA A 22 12.26 0.68 2.54
CA ALA A 22 11.53 -0.55 2.76
C ALA A 22 12.37 -1.77 2.33
N SER A 23 12.14 -2.94 2.95
CA SER A 23 12.78 -4.17 2.48
C SER A 23 12.23 -4.65 1.15
N TYR A 24 10.93 -4.42 0.92
CA TYR A 24 10.20 -4.87 -0.27
C TYR A 24 9.21 -3.83 -0.75
N ALA A 25 9.00 -3.79 -2.06
CA ALA A 25 7.90 -3.07 -2.69
C ALA A 25 7.16 -4.00 -3.64
N VAL A 26 5.83 -3.89 -3.68
CA VAL A 26 4.98 -4.61 -4.63
C VAL A 26 4.12 -3.60 -5.37
N THR A 27 4.33 -3.47 -6.66
CA THR A 27 3.54 -2.57 -7.50
C THR A 27 2.16 -3.17 -7.81
N VAL A 28 1.18 -2.29 -7.88
CA VAL A 28 -0.21 -2.59 -8.22
C VAL A 28 -0.75 -1.53 -9.17
N ASP A 29 -1.92 -1.75 -9.73
CA ASP A 29 -2.52 -0.86 -10.73
C ASP A 29 -2.97 0.50 -10.17
N ASN A 30 -3.28 0.57 -8.87
CA ASN A 30 -3.60 1.81 -8.17
C ASN A 30 -3.49 1.64 -6.64
N GLN A 31 -3.45 2.75 -5.91
CA GLN A 31 -3.33 2.73 -4.45
C GLN A 31 -4.59 2.19 -3.75
N SER A 32 -5.78 2.36 -4.32
CA SER A 32 -7.00 1.79 -3.73
C SER A 32 -6.89 0.26 -3.63
N ASN A 33 -6.44 -0.39 -4.69
CA ASN A 33 -6.18 -1.83 -4.67
C ASN A 33 -5.03 -2.19 -3.71
N ALA A 34 -4.01 -1.35 -3.58
CA ALA A 34 -2.97 -1.55 -2.57
C ALA A 34 -3.55 -1.58 -1.15
N LEU A 35 -4.42 -0.62 -0.82
CA LEU A 35 -5.11 -0.56 0.48
C LEU A 35 -5.99 -1.80 0.71
N PHE A 36 -6.76 -2.19 -0.30
CA PHE A 36 -7.60 -3.39 -0.22
C PHE A 36 -6.77 -4.64 0.07
N LEU A 37 -5.70 -4.87 -0.69
CA LEU A 37 -4.83 -6.04 -0.49
C LEU A 37 -4.16 -6.03 0.89
N ALA A 38 -3.68 -4.87 1.34
CA ALA A 38 -3.07 -4.74 2.65
C ALA A 38 -4.07 -5.02 3.79
N LEU A 39 -5.30 -4.51 3.68
CA LEU A 39 -6.38 -4.79 4.64
C LEU A 39 -6.78 -6.26 4.64
N MET A 40 -6.80 -6.91 3.47
CA MET A 40 -7.07 -8.35 3.37
C MET A 40 -5.97 -9.18 4.05
N TYR A 41 -4.71 -8.82 3.83
CA TYR A 41 -3.59 -9.49 4.50
C TYR A 41 -3.66 -9.33 6.02
N GLU A 42 -3.98 -8.13 6.51
CA GLU A 42 -4.16 -7.81 7.94
C GLU A 42 -5.46 -8.42 8.55
N LYS A 43 -6.23 -9.15 7.76
CA LYS A 43 -7.50 -9.77 8.19
C LYS A 43 -8.44 -8.75 8.85
N ALA A 44 -8.66 -7.65 8.15
CA ALA A 44 -9.44 -6.52 8.64
C ALA A 44 -10.94 -6.82 8.81
N ALA A 45 -11.45 -7.90 8.19
CA ALA A 45 -12.87 -8.27 8.26
C ALA A 45 -13.38 -8.32 9.70
N GLY A 46 -14.52 -7.69 9.95
CA GLY A 46 -15.15 -7.60 11.27
C GLY A 46 -14.55 -6.54 12.21
N LYS A 47 -13.39 -5.99 11.90
CA LYS A 47 -12.76 -4.92 12.70
C LYS A 47 -13.39 -3.56 12.40
N THR A 48 -13.26 -2.63 13.34
CA THR A 48 -13.57 -1.21 13.11
C THR A 48 -12.26 -0.47 12.82
N ILE A 49 -12.17 0.12 11.64
CA ILE A 49 -10.99 0.86 11.18
C ILE A 49 -11.26 2.35 11.31
N THR A 50 -10.41 3.03 12.06
CA THR A 50 -10.49 4.47 12.27
C THR A 50 -9.60 5.19 11.27
N ILE A 51 -10.18 6.15 10.55
CA ILE A 51 -9.51 6.99 9.56
C ILE A 51 -9.86 8.47 9.77
N PRO A 52 -9.05 9.40 9.25
CA PRO A 52 -9.40 10.82 9.28
C PRO A 52 -10.73 11.10 8.58
N SER A 53 -11.49 12.07 9.09
CA SER A 53 -12.76 12.49 8.49
C SER A 53 -12.58 13.13 7.10
N ARG A 54 -11.39 13.67 6.82
CA ARG A 54 -11.01 14.17 5.50
C ARG A 54 -10.03 13.20 4.88
N THR A 55 -10.52 12.42 3.94
CA THR A 55 -9.71 11.45 3.18
C THR A 55 -10.28 11.26 1.78
N TYR A 56 -9.51 10.61 0.91
CA TYR A 56 -9.98 10.29 -0.42
C TYR A 56 -11.13 9.26 -0.35
N PRO A 57 -12.21 9.40 -1.13
CA PRO A 57 -13.41 8.56 -1.01
C PRO A 57 -13.17 7.06 -1.17
N SER A 58 -12.14 6.63 -1.91
CA SER A 58 -11.86 5.21 -2.06
C SER A 58 -11.42 4.55 -0.76
N VAL A 59 -10.81 5.28 0.18
CA VAL A 59 -10.29 4.70 1.42
C VAL A 59 -11.39 4.04 2.26
N PRO A 60 -12.49 4.73 2.63
CA PRO A 60 -13.60 4.07 3.32
C PRO A 60 -14.25 2.97 2.47
N CYS A 61 -14.30 3.12 1.14
CA CYS A 61 -14.82 2.06 0.27
C CYS A 61 -14.00 0.78 0.38
N GLU A 62 -12.67 0.87 0.34
CA GLU A 62 -11.81 -0.31 0.42
C GLU A 62 -11.85 -0.97 1.81
N ILE A 63 -12.04 -0.20 2.88
CA ILE A 63 -12.28 -0.75 4.22
C ILE A 63 -13.57 -1.59 4.24
N ILE A 64 -14.65 -1.08 3.64
CA ILE A 64 -15.93 -1.80 3.54
C ILE A 64 -15.77 -3.04 2.65
N HIS A 65 -15.10 -2.93 1.50
CA HIS A 65 -14.82 -4.07 0.62
C HIS A 65 -14.02 -5.17 1.32
N ALA A 66 -13.11 -4.81 2.23
CA ALA A 66 -12.37 -5.76 3.04
C ALA A 66 -13.21 -6.39 4.18
N GLY A 67 -14.51 -6.05 4.29
CA GLY A 67 -15.40 -6.58 5.31
C GLY A 67 -15.28 -5.92 6.68
N ALA A 68 -14.59 -4.78 6.76
CA ALA A 68 -14.42 -4.00 7.98
C ALA A 68 -15.45 -2.87 8.08
N LYS A 69 -15.53 -2.28 9.28
CA LYS A 69 -16.38 -1.11 9.56
C LYS A 69 -15.52 0.14 9.59
N VAL A 70 -16.04 1.25 9.06
CA VAL A 70 -15.38 2.54 9.05
C VAL A 70 -15.80 3.36 10.28
N LYS A 71 -14.81 3.98 10.93
CA LYS A 71 -15.03 5.03 11.94
C LYS A 71 -14.25 6.26 11.51
N PHE A 72 -14.93 7.38 11.34
CA PHE A 72 -14.28 8.67 11.07
C PHE A 72 -13.90 9.34 12.38
N SER A 73 -12.72 9.97 12.42
CA SER A 73 -12.22 10.68 13.57
C SER A 73 -11.67 12.05 13.17
N HIS A 74 -11.91 13.04 14.01
CA HIS A 74 -11.26 14.35 13.93
C HIS A 74 -9.94 14.38 14.70
N VAL A 75 -9.79 13.47 15.69
CA VAL A 75 -8.53 13.25 16.39
C VAL A 75 -7.83 12.13 15.61
N GLU A 76 -6.83 12.51 14.90
CA GLU A 76 -6.10 11.64 14.02
C GLU A 76 -5.35 10.57 14.83
N GLY A 77 -5.36 9.34 14.33
CA GLY A 77 -4.42 8.31 14.74
C GLY A 77 -2.98 8.74 14.45
N ARG A 78 -2.04 7.81 14.38
CA ARG A 78 -0.66 8.17 13.99
C ARG A 78 -0.69 8.76 12.58
N THR A 79 -0.35 10.04 12.48
CA THR A 79 -0.19 10.75 11.21
C THR A 79 1.22 11.30 11.09
N ILE A 80 1.71 11.31 9.87
CA ILE A 80 2.89 12.06 9.44
C ILE A 80 2.50 12.83 8.19
N LYS A 81 3.26 13.85 7.83
CA LYS A 81 2.94 14.69 6.67
C LYS A 81 2.75 13.83 5.41
N GLY A 82 1.53 13.81 4.88
CA GLY A 82 1.15 13.08 3.68
C GLY A 82 0.82 11.60 3.87
N ALA A 83 0.79 11.10 5.10
CA ALA A 83 0.42 9.72 5.40
C ALA A 83 -0.27 9.58 6.75
N TYR A 84 -1.15 8.58 6.88
CA TYR A 84 -1.81 8.24 8.13
C TYR A 84 -2.09 6.73 8.22
N GLN A 85 -2.19 6.25 9.46
CA GLN A 85 -2.48 4.84 9.75
C GLN A 85 -3.99 4.58 9.70
N LEU A 86 -4.36 3.46 9.10
CA LEU A 86 -5.71 2.89 9.18
C LEU A 86 -5.80 2.06 10.48
N ALA A 87 -6.02 2.77 11.60
CA ALA A 87 -5.95 2.17 12.94
C ALA A 87 -7.10 1.19 13.21
N PRO A 88 -6.86 0.03 13.88
CA PRO A 88 -5.61 -0.39 14.53
C PRO A 88 -4.68 -1.25 13.65
N THR A 89 -4.91 -1.36 12.36
CA THR A 89 -4.07 -2.18 11.47
C THR A 89 -2.70 -1.54 11.23
N ASN A 90 -1.76 -2.32 10.68
CA ASN A 90 -0.47 -1.80 10.25
C ASN A 90 -0.49 -1.18 8.84
N VAL A 91 -1.67 -0.98 8.28
CA VAL A 91 -1.86 -0.38 6.95
C VAL A 91 -1.79 1.13 7.04
N TRP A 92 -1.04 1.75 6.15
CA TRP A 92 -0.89 3.19 6.03
C TRP A 92 -1.30 3.69 4.65
N ASP A 93 -2.14 4.69 4.62
CA ASP A 93 -2.35 5.50 3.42
C ASP A 93 -1.24 6.54 3.33
N SER A 94 -0.38 6.40 2.33
CA SER A 94 0.75 7.28 2.06
C SER A 94 0.63 7.94 0.68
N ALA A 95 -0.60 8.23 0.27
CA ALA A 95 -0.92 8.74 -1.07
C ALA A 95 -0.24 10.07 -1.40
N LEU A 96 0.04 10.90 -0.39
CA LEU A 96 0.65 12.22 -0.54
C LEU A 96 2.09 12.29 -0.01
N ARG A 97 2.71 11.13 0.26
CA ARG A 97 4.08 11.06 0.75
C ARG A 97 4.92 10.13 -0.11
N PHE A 98 5.97 10.67 -0.70
CA PHE A 98 7.01 9.91 -1.38
C PHE A 98 8.35 10.61 -1.21
N THR A 99 9.11 10.16 -0.23
CA THR A 99 10.40 10.73 0.15
C THR A 99 11.41 9.63 0.43
N ALA A 100 12.70 9.96 0.37
CA ALA A 100 13.75 9.04 0.78
C ALA A 100 13.54 8.61 2.24
N ASP A 101 13.83 7.36 2.53
CA ASP A 101 13.82 6.77 3.88
C ASP A 101 12.48 6.97 4.64
N MET A 102 11.38 7.06 3.91
CA MET A 102 10.05 7.31 4.50
C MET A 102 9.43 6.10 5.19
N TYR A 103 9.96 4.91 4.94
CA TYR A 103 9.32 3.67 5.37
C TYR A 103 9.24 3.58 6.91
N ILE A 104 8.09 3.20 7.41
CA ILE A 104 7.84 2.95 8.84
C ILE A 104 7.96 1.44 9.10
N PRO A 105 8.94 0.99 9.92
CA PRO A 105 9.11 -0.43 10.23
C PRO A 105 7.83 -1.09 10.74
N GLY A 106 7.56 -2.31 10.27
CA GLY A 106 6.40 -3.11 10.65
C GLY A 106 5.09 -2.70 9.99
N SER A 107 5.11 -1.75 9.07
CA SER A 107 3.92 -1.26 8.37
C SER A 107 3.74 -1.87 6.98
N HIS A 108 2.56 -1.64 6.42
CA HIS A 108 2.24 -1.80 5.00
C HIS A 108 1.85 -0.43 4.46
N MET A 109 2.82 0.30 3.91
CA MET A 109 2.58 1.66 3.40
C MET A 109 2.13 1.60 1.95
N CYS A 110 0.93 2.10 1.68
CA CYS A 110 0.35 2.14 0.35
C CYS A 110 0.59 3.50 -0.28
N ILE A 111 1.34 3.54 -1.37
CA ILE A 111 1.72 4.75 -2.11
C ILE A 111 0.98 4.84 -3.43
N SER A 112 0.81 6.05 -3.94
CA SER A 112 0.10 6.35 -5.20
C SER A 112 0.99 7.11 -6.17
N PHE A 113 0.93 6.71 -7.44
CA PHE A 113 1.59 7.39 -8.55
C PHE A 113 0.60 8.14 -9.44
N THR A 114 -0.70 8.05 -9.15
CA THR A 114 -1.77 8.62 -9.98
C THR A 114 -2.15 10.01 -9.50
N GLY A 115 -2.12 10.96 -10.42
CA GLY A 115 -2.64 12.32 -10.19
C GLY A 115 -1.56 13.41 -10.15
N PRO A 116 -1.99 14.68 -10.38
CA PRO A 116 -1.08 15.80 -10.59
C PRO A 116 -0.36 16.26 -9.31
N TYR A 117 -0.90 15.96 -8.14
CA TYR A 117 -0.40 16.43 -6.84
C TYR A 117 0.57 15.46 -6.16
N LYS A 118 0.97 14.37 -6.84
CA LYS A 118 1.91 13.40 -6.29
C LYS A 118 3.36 13.87 -6.45
N HIS A 119 4.20 13.51 -5.49
CA HIS A 119 5.64 13.77 -5.61
C HIS A 119 6.26 12.97 -6.74
N PHE A 120 5.88 11.71 -6.87
CA PHE A 120 6.26 10.84 -7.98
C PHE A 120 5.02 10.55 -8.83
N LYS A 121 5.09 10.91 -10.10
CA LYS A 121 3.93 10.91 -11.01
C LYS A 121 4.15 9.92 -12.14
N LEU A 122 3.27 8.93 -12.18
CA LEU A 122 3.01 8.14 -13.38
C LEU A 122 1.57 8.39 -13.78
N SER A 123 1.17 8.00 -14.99
CA SER A 123 -0.22 8.15 -15.43
C SER A 123 -1.17 7.32 -14.56
N LYS A 124 -0.71 6.16 -14.10
CA LYS A 124 -1.46 5.22 -13.27
C LYS A 124 -0.51 4.36 -12.45
N GLY A 125 -0.98 3.86 -11.31
CA GLY A 125 -0.25 2.90 -10.50
C GLY A 125 -0.18 3.25 -9.02
N GLY A 126 0.27 2.28 -8.26
CA GLY A 126 0.55 2.37 -6.85
C GLY A 126 1.50 1.26 -6.41
N ALA A 127 1.86 1.25 -5.14
CA ALA A 127 2.65 0.16 -4.57
C ALA A 127 2.38 -0.01 -3.08
N ILE A 128 2.72 -1.19 -2.57
CA ILE A 128 2.75 -1.51 -1.14
C ILE A 128 4.22 -1.65 -0.74
N LEU A 129 4.63 -0.89 0.25
CA LEU A 129 5.95 -1.00 0.88
C LEU A 129 5.81 -1.84 2.15
N THR A 130 6.69 -2.80 2.34
CA THR A 130 6.68 -3.67 3.52
C THR A 130 8.08 -4.18 3.86
N ASP A 131 8.32 -4.54 5.13
CA ASP A 131 9.52 -5.27 5.58
C ASP A 131 9.21 -6.74 5.89
N ASN A 132 7.94 -7.14 5.82
CA ASN A 132 7.50 -8.50 6.08
C ASN A 132 7.59 -9.35 4.81
N HIS A 133 8.47 -10.35 4.83
CA HIS A 133 8.69 -11.24 3.68
C HIS A 133 7.46 -12.06 3.30
N ASP A 134 6.70 -12.56 4.29
CA ASP A 134 5.48 -13.34 4.04
C ASP A 134 4.39 -12.46 3.40
N ALA A 135 4.25 -11.22 3.88
CA ALA A 135 3.35 -10.24 3.27
C ALA A 135 3.76 -9.93 1.83
N TYR A 136 5.05 -9.71 1.58
CA TYR A 136 5.59 -9.50 0.25
C TYR A 136 5.22 -10.62 -0.72
N LEU A 137 5.43 -11.87 -0.34
CA LEU A 137 5.08 -13.02 -1.17
C LEU A 137 3.57 -13.14 -1.38
N TRP A 138 2.78 -12.84 -0.33
CA TRP A 138 1.33 -12.84 -0.44
C TRP A 138 0.83 -11.76 -1.40
N PHE A 139 1.33 -10.53 -1.30
CA PHE A 139 0.96 -9.42 -2.20
C PHE A 139 1.32 -9.71 -3.66
N LYS A 140 2.49 -10.26 -3.90
CA LYS A 140 2.90 -10.68 -5.25
C LYS A 140 1.93 -11.67 -5.88
N ARG A 141 1.49 -12.65 -5.11
CA ARG A 141 0.48 -13.62 -5.58
C ARG A 141 -0.89 -12.99 -5.75
N ALA A 142 -1.33 -12.20 -4.78
CA ALA A 142 -2.65 -11.58 -4.78
C ALA A 142 -2.85 -10.65 -5.98
N ARG A 143 -1.85 -9.81 -6.30
CA ARG A 143 -1.91 -8.95 -7.49
C ARG A 143 -2.00 -9.72 -8.80
N TYR A 144 -1.56 -10.96 -8.82
CA TYR A 144 -1.52 -11.83 -10.00
C TYR A 144 -2.56 -12.97 -9.92
N SER A 145 -3.74 -12.66 -9.39
CA SER A 145 -4.88 -13.61 -9.30
C SER A 145 -4.54 -14.89 -8.54
N GLY A 146 -3.69 -14.81 -7.53
CA GLY A 146 -3.23 -15.95 -6.74
C GLY A 146 -2.17 -16.83 -7.40
N ARG A 147 -1.70 -16.47 -8.59
CA ARG A 147 -0.67 -17.20 -9.31
C ARG A 147 0.73 -16.86 -8.80
N ARG A 148 1.66 -17.79 -8.99
CA ARG A 148 3.08 -17.45 -8.91
C ARG A 148 3.51 -16.78 -10.19
N GLU A 149 4.35 -15.77 -10.09
CA GLU A 149 5.07 -15.24 -11.25
C GLU A 149 5.97 -16.36 -11.78
N CYS A 150 5.73 -16.78 -13.02
CA CYS A 150 6.57 -17.78 -13.64
C CYS A 150 7.96 -17.18 -13.90
N SER A 151 8.95 -17.83 -13.38
CA SER A 151 10.35 -17.55 -13.70
C SER A 151 10.68 -17.92 -15.15
#